data_f4756e0c3532f95c662ab95b65dcf6f0
#
_entry.id   f4756e0c3532f95c662ab95b65dcf6f0
#
_cell.length_a   1.000
_cell.length_b   1.000
_cell.length_c   1.000
_cell.angle_alpha   90.00
_cell.angle_beta   90.00
_cell.angle_gamma   90.00
#
_symmetry.space_group_name_H-M   'P 1'
#
loop_
_entity.id
_entity.type
_entity.pdbx_description
1 polymer ?
#
loop_
_entity_poly.entity_id
_entity_poly.type
_entity_poly.pdbx_seq_one_letter_code
_entity_poly.pdbx_strand_id
1 'polypeptide(L)'
;MPRERLIEVAGSVNIPVVAIGGIDYDNCGELAGTGVDGIAVVSAIFAADDPGLATKELYLKTGRVFNYHRDFIFDMDGTILDSMPYWRNVSKEYAMQYVDKLPDDFDERTYVMDLDECSAYFRDELGINTDAATMRQTAVDIMTRHYSTDIPAKDGMLELIRREHEAGSCMCIFTSSDRGCVDAALNHLGIADCFNNIFTVYDIPYNKKNPESYKLIAEKMHFKPEDTWVYEDVLHGIESARQGGFKICAVYDEDSKKHWNEICALADEIRDIRND
;
A
#
# COMPACT_ATOMS: atom_id res chain seq x y z
N MET A 1 -6.09 -39.78 4.44
CA MET A 1 -4.80 -40.26 3.87
C MET A 1 -3.70 -39.69 4.75
N PRO A 2 -2.66 -40.43 5.15
CA PRO A 2 -1.53 -39.86 5.86
C PRO A 2 -0.81 -38.77 5.03
N ARG A 3 -0.28 -37.74 5.71
CA ARG A 3 0.36 -36.59 5.07
C ARG A 3 1.55 -36.98 4.17
N GLU A 4 2.35 -37.95 4.62
CA GLU A 4 3.53 -38.44 3.89
C GLU A 4 3.12 -39.06 2.53
N ARG A 5 2.00 -39.76 2.51
CA ARG A 5 1.50 -40.39 1.28
C ARG A 5 0.91 -39.33 0.33
N LEU A 6 0.36 -38.24 0.85
CA LEU A 6 -0.11 -37.13 0.03
C LEU A 6 1.06 -36.44 -0.66
N ILE A 7 2.16 -36.20 0.06
CA ILE A 7 3.43 -35.65 -0.48
C ILE A 7 3.98 -36.57 -1.59
N GLU A 8 4.00 -37.89 -1.35
CA GLU A 8 4.48 -38.86 -2.32
C GLU A 8 3.63 -38.81 -3.64
N VAL A 9 2.32 -38.79 -3.50
CA VAL A 9 1.40 -38.71 -4.65
C VAL A 9 1.56 -37.41 -5.39
N ALA A 10 1.54 -36.27 -4.69
CA ALA A 10 1.69 -34.95 -5.32
C ALA A 10 3.06 -34.80 -6.02
N GLY A 11 4.14 -35.29 -5.41
CA GLY A 11 5.49 -35.26 -6.00
C GLY A 11 5.73 -36.26 -7.13
N SER A 12 4.81 -37.21 -7.37
CA SER A 12 4.95 -38.23 -8.40
C SER A 12 4.41 -37.80 -9.78
N VAL A 13 3.74 -36.65 -9.88
CA VAL A 13 3.09 -36.15 -11.09
C VAL A 13 3.47 -34.69 -11.36
N ASN A 14 3.38 -34.29 -12.65
CA ASN A 14 3.65 -32.90 -13.10
C ASN A 14 2.37 -32.19 -13.51
N ILE A 15 1.23 -32.56 -12.92
CA ILE A 15 -0.07 -31.93 -13.14
C ILE A 15 -0.61 -31.46 -11.79
N PRO A 16 -1.49 -30.43 -11.76
CA PRO A 16 -2.12 -29.97 -10.53
C PRO A 16 -2.83 -31.10 -9.78
N VAL A 17 -2.60 -31.19 -8.49
CA VAL A 17 -3.20 -32.20 -7.59
C VAL A 17 -4.18 -31.51 -6.66
N VAL A 18 -5.44 -31.98 -6.63
CA VAL A 18 -6.50 -31.46 -5.77
C VAL A 18 -6.84 -32.48 -4.70
N ALA A 19 -6.76 -32.07 -3.43
CA ALA A 19 -7.19 -32.91 -2.33
C ALA A 19 -8.72 -32.83 -2.16
N ILE A 20 -9.36 -34.01 -1.98
CA ILE A 20 -10.81 -34.10 -1.80
C ILE A 20 -11.16 -35.07 -0.67
N GLY A 21 -12.21 -34.73 0.09
CA GLY A 21 -12.82 -35.56 1.14
C GLY A 21 -12.32 -35.27 2.53
N GLY A 22 -13.25 -34.93 3.44
CA GLY A 22 -13.01 -34.66 4.86
C GLY A 22 -12.19 -33.41 5.15
N ILE A 23 -12.08 -32.49 4.19
CA ILE A 23 -11.38 -31.21 4.34
C ILE A 23 -12.41 -30.16 4.73
N ASP A 24 -12.07 -29.37 5.76
CA ASP A 24 -12.86 -28.27 6.29
C ASP A 24 -11.96 -27.10 6.73
N TYR A 25 -12.56 -26.07 7.32
CA TYR A 25 -11.84 -24.91 7.82
C TYR A 25 -10.76 -25.29 8.84
N ASP A 26 -11.04 -26.23 9.76
CA ASP A 26 -10.13 -26.54 10.86
C ASP A 26 -8.88 -27.28 10.40
N ASN A 27 -9.02 -28.19 9.43
CA ASN A 27 -7.94 -29.09 9.00
C ASN A 27 -7.26 -28.71 7.67
N CYS A 28 -7.80 -27.78 6.87
CA CYS A 28 -7.19 -27.43 5.57
C CYS A 28 -5.74 -26.94 5.69
N GLY A 29 -5.35 -26.36 6.84
CA GLY A 29 -3.98 -25.93 7.14
C GLY A 29 -2.95 -27.07 7.13
N GLU A 30 -3.35 -28.33 7.37
CA GLU A 30 -2.46 -29.50 7.34
C GLU A 30 -1.94 -29.82 5.93
N LEU A 31 -2.57 -29.26 4.90
CA LEU A 31 -2.18 -29.42 3.50
C LEU A 31 -0.99 -28.54 3.09
N ALA A 32 -0.61 -27.57 3.93
CA ALA A 32 0.53 -26.71 3.64
C ALA A 32 1.82 -27.53 3.42
N GLY A 33 2.54 -27.24 2.30
CA GLY A 33 3.79 -27.91 1.98
C GLY A 33 3.69 -29.40 1.60
N THR A 34 2.49 -29.87 1.25
CA THR A 34 2.30 -31.25 0.77
C THR A 34 2.48 -31.40 -0.76
N GLY A 35 2.60 -30.29 -1.50
CA GLY A 35 2.65 -30.27 -2.95
C GLY A 35 1.27 -30.41 -3.61
N VAL A 36 0.19 -30.33 -2.83
CA VAL A 36 -1.19 -30.25 -3.34
C VAL A 36 -1.47 -28.81 -3.76
N ASP A 37 -2.09 -28.64 -4.93
CA ASP A 37 -2.35 -27.33 -5.55
C ASP A 37 -3.71 -26.74 -5.17
N GLY A 38 -4.61 -27.53 -4.55
CA GLY A 38 -5.93 -27.04 -4.17
C GLY A 38 -6.76 -28.07 -3.43
N ILE A 39 -7.97 -27.65 -3.02
CA ILE A 39 -8.95 -28.52 -2.38
C ILE A 39 -10.27 -28.53 -3.14
N ALA A 40 -11.02 -29.66 -3.01
CA ALA A 40 -12.41 -29.75 -3.38
C ALA A 40 -13.23 -30.14 -2.15
N VAL A 41 -14.20 -29.32 -1.78
CA VAL A 41 -15.04 -29.51 -0.60
C VAL A 41 -16.52 -29.45 -0.96
N VAL A 42 -17.34 -30.18 -0.22
CA VAL A 42 -18.80 -30.15 -0.34
C VAL A 42 -19.41 -29.86 1.03
N SER A 43 -19.24 -30.77 2.00
CA SER A 43 -19.86 -30.66 3.31
C SER A 43 -19.39 -29.48 4.12
N ALA A 44 -18.13 -29.09 3.99
CA ALA A 44 -17.58 -27.92 4.66
C ALA A 44 -18.28 -26.60 4.30
N ILE A 45 -18.91 -26.55 3.13
CA ILE A 45 -19.68 -25.39 2.66
C ILE A 45 -21.18 -25.63 2.86
N PHE A 46 -21.71 -26.69 2.26
CA PHE A 46 -23.17 -26.89 2.19
C PHE A 46 -23.82 -27.39 3.47
N ALA A 47 -23.06 -27.89 4.44
CA ALA A 47 -23.57 -28.24 5.78
C ALA A 47 -23.40 -27.11 6.81
N ALA A 48 -22.81 -25.97 6.44
CA ALA A 48 -22.71 -24.81 7.31
C ALA A 48 -24.03 -24.03 7.39
N ASP A 49 -24.27 -23.37 8.52
CA ASP A 49 -25.45 -22.53 8.74
C ASP A 49 -25.52 -21.37 7.74
N ASP A 50 -24.35 -20.81 7.35
CA ASP A 50 -24.18 -19.82 6.28
C ASP A 50 -23.14 -20.33 5.26
N PRO A 51 -23.58 -20.95 4.16
CA PRO A 51 -22.69 -21.42 3.11
C PRO A 51 -21.85 -20.33 2.44
N GLY A 52 -22.38 -19.07 2.36
CA GLY A 52 -21.65 -17.94 1.81
C GLY A 52 -20.47 -17.55 2.68
N LEU A 53 -20.69 -17.40 3.98
CA LEU A 53 -19.63 -17.11 4.95
C LEU A 53 -18.60 -18.24 5.01
N ALA A 54 -19.05 -19.51 5.09
CA ALA A 54 -18.16 -20.66 5.11
C ALA A 54 -17.28 -20.75 3.86
N THR A 55 -17.83 -20.42 2.68
CA THR A 55 -17.04 -20.35 1.43
C THR A 55 -15.98 -19.29 1.52
N LYS A 56 -16.35 -18.08 1.97
CA LYS A 56 -15.40 -16.95 2.09
C LYS A 56 -14.27 -17.27 3.05
N GLU A 57 -14.58 -17.75 4.23
CA GLU A 57 -13.59 -18.09 5.26
C GLU A 57 -12.64 -19.21 4.80
N LEU A 58 -13.19 -20.27 4.20
CA LEU A 58 -12.38 -21.38 3.70
C LEU A 58 -11.50 -20.94 2.51
N TYR A 59 -12.02 -20.09 1.61
CA TYR A 59 -11.27 -19.52 0.50
C TYR A 59 -10.07 -18.67 0.99
N LEU A 60 -10.30 -17.80 1.97
CA LEU A 60 -9.23 -16.98 2.55
C LEU A 60 -8.16 -17.83 3.25
N LYS A 61 -8.57 -18.86 3.97
CA LYS A 61 -7.64 -19.75 4.68
C LYS A 61 -6.85 -20.61 3.70
N THR A 62 -7.49 -21.20 2.70
CA THR A 62 -6.82 -22.03 1.69
C THR A 62 -5.91 -21.24 0.78
N GLY A 63 -6.24 -20.00 0.46
CA GLY A 63 -5.38 -19.09 -0.27
C GLY A 63 -4.02 -18.91 0.39
N ARG A 64 -3.99 -18.75 1.71
CA ARG A 64 -2.75 -18.70 2.51
C ARG A 64 -2.03 -20.06 2.56
N VAL A 65 -2.75 -21.15 2.66
CA VAL A 65 -2.19 -22.52 2.70
C VAL A 65 -1.45 -22.86 1.41
N PHE A 66 -1.98 -22.43 0.27
CA PHE A 66 -1.44 -22.75 -1.06
C PHE A 66 -0.69 -21.59 -1.71
N ASN A 67 -0.43 -20.50 -0.97
CA ASN A 67 0.24 -19.29 -1.50
C ASN A 67 -0.45 -18.66 -2.72
N TYR A 68 -1.78 -18.76 -2.82
CA TYR A 68 -2.53 -18.03 -3.85
C TYR A 68 -2.77 -16.58 -3.48
N HIS A 69 -2.80 -16.28 -2.19
CA HIS A 69 -2.93 -14.93 -1.66
C HIS A 69 -1.57 -14.32 -1.46
N ARG A 70 -1.47 -13.07 -1.77
CA ARG A 70 -0.30 -12.26 -1.51
C ARG A 70 -0.59 -11.30 -0.36
N ASP A 71 0.44 -10.95 0.38
CA ASP A 71 0.37 -9.90 1.38
C ASP A 71 1.00 -8.63 0.79
N PHE A 72 0.36 -7.48 1.03
CA PHE A 72 0.82 -6.22 0.47
C PHE A 72 0.87 -5.12 1.51
N ILE A 73 1.93 -4.33 1.45
CA ILE A 73 2.05 -3.03 2.12
C ILE A 73 2.19 -1.99 0.99
N PHE A 74 1.22 -1.11 0.89
CA PHE A 74 1.24 -0.03 -0.10
C PHE A 74 1.63 1.28 0.55
N ASP A 75 2.56 2.02 -0.03
CA ASP A 75 2.58 3.46 0.13
C ASP A 75 1.39 4.08 -0.61
N MET A 76 1.05 5.33 -0.28
CA MET A 76 -0.11 6.01 -0.85
C MET A 76 0.29 7.06 -1.89
N ASP A 77 1.04 8.07 -1.46
CA ASP A 77 1.34 9.26 -2.26
C ASP A 77 2.50 9.01 -3.22
N GLY A 78 2.27 9.14 -4.52
CA GLY A 78 3.26 8.76 -5.53
C GLY A 78 3.24 7.26 -5.89
N THR A 79 2.52 6.45 -5.11
CA THR A 79 2.40 4.99 -5.29
C THR A 79 0.99 4.58 -5.73
N ILE A 80 -0.02 4.67 -4.85
CA ILE A 80 -1.43 4.43 -5.24
C ILE A 80 -1.97 5.63 -6.00
N LEU A 81 -1.61 6.84 -5.56
CA LEU A 81 -2.16 8.11 -6.00
C LEU A 81 -1.14 8.92 -6.80
N ASP A 82 -1.60 9.59 -7.84
CA ASP A 82 -0.85 10.65 -8.53
C ASP A 82 -1.04 11.99 -7.80
N SER A 83 -0.61 12.04 -6.55
CA SER A 83 -0.81 13.15 -5.63
C SER A 83 0.34 14.15 -5.58
N MET A 84 1.53 13.78 -6.06
CA MET A 84 2.73 14.63 -5.94
C MET A 84 2.60 15.99 -6.64
N PRO A 85 1.92 16.13 -7.81
CA PRO A 85 1.64 17.43 -8.39
C PRO A 85 0.85 18.38 -7.48
N TYR A 86 -0.08 17.83 -6.67
CA TYR A 86 -0.89 18.60 -5.71
C TYR A 86 -0.04 19.03 -4.52
N TRP A 87 0.77 18.14 -3.97
CA TRP A 87 1.70 18.46 -2.89
C TRP A 87 2.69 19.57 -3.27
N ARG A 88 3.19 19.57 -4.50
CA ARG A 88 4.05 20.66 -5.02
C ARG A 88 3.34 22.01 -5.08
N ASN A 89 2.02 22.01 -5.30
CA ASN A 89 1.22 23.22 -5.45
C ASN A 89 0.58 23.71 -4.15
N VAL A 90 0.63 22.96 -3.05
CA VAL A 90 -0.10 23.27 -1.81
C VAL A 90 0.30 24.63 -1.21
N SER A 91 1.59 24.98 -1.21
CA SER A 91 2.05 26.28 -0.71
C SER A 91 1.55 27.44 -1.57
N LYS A 92 1.53 27.24 -2.89
CA LYS A 92 0.98 28.21 -3.85
C LYS A 92 -0.51 28.42 -3.66
N GLU A 93 -1.26 27.34 -3.53
CA GLU A 93 -2.69 27.39 -3.31
C GLU A 93 -3.02 28.07 -1.98
N TYR A 94 -2.21 27.85 -0.93
CA TYR A 94 -2.35 28.55 0.32
C TYR A 94 -2.10 30.06 0.14
N ALA A 95 -0.98 30.43 -0.46
CA ALA A 95 -0.62 31.85 -0.64
C ALA A 95 -1.67 32.62 -1.46
N MET A 96 -2.17 32.01 -2.55
CA MET A 96 -3.18 32.61 -3.44
C MET A 96 -4.55 32.87 -2.77
N GLN A 97 -4.78 32.38 -1.55
CA GLN A 97 -5.96 32.75 -0.78
C GLN A 97 -5.86 34.18 -0.21
N TYR A 98 -4.64 34.74 -0.17
CA TYR A 98 -4.35 36.03 0.47
C TYR A 98 -3.77 37.08 -0.47
N VAL A 99 -3.11 36.66 -1.55
CA VAL A 99 -2.45 37.54 -2.52
C VAL A 99 -2.87 37.19 -3.94
N ASP A 100 -3.04 38.21 -4.79
CA ASP A 100 -3.44 38.02 -6.17
C ASP A 100 -2.28 37.61 -7.10
N LYS A 101 -1.04 37.85 -6.67
CA LYS A 101 0.14 37.54 -7.46
C LYS A 101 1.30 37.07 -6.57
N LEU A 102 1.98 36.04 -7.00
CA LEU A 102 3.18 35.53 -6.38
C LEU A 102 4.43 35.94 -7.17
N PRO A 103 5.61 35.98 -6.54
CA PRO A 103 6.91 36.13 -7.24
C PRO A 103 7.10 35.01 -8.27
N ASP A 104 7.85 35.31 -9.33
CA ASP A 104 8.08 34.36 -10.42
C ASP A 104 8.90 33.14 -9.97
N ASP A 105 9.71 33.29 -8.91
CA ASP A 105 10.56 32.25 -8.32
C ASP A 105 9.91 31.56 -7.08
N PHE A 106 8.60 31.78 -6.86
CA PHE A 106 7.88 31.27 -5.67
C PHE A 106 8.00 29.75 -5.52
N ASP A 107 7.71 29.00 -6.60
CA ASP A 107 7.69 27.56 -6.58
C ASP A 107 9.10 26.98 -6.31
N GLU A 108 10.15 27.56 -6.90
CA GLU A 108 11.54 27.16 -6.69
C GLU A 108 11.99 27.39 -5.25
N ARG A 109 11.61 28.53 -4.68
CA ARG A 109 11.96 28.92 -3.29
C ARG A 109 11.24 28.02 -2.29
N THR A 110 9.94 27.87 -2.42
CA THR A 110 9.14 27.11 -1.43
C THR A 110 9.41 25.61 -1.48
N TYR A 111 9.84 25.05 -2.62
CA TYR A 111 10.17 23.65 -2.77
C TYR A 111 11.31 23.16 -1.86
N VAL A 112 12.26 24.05 -1.52
CA VAL A 112 13.43 23.71 -0.70
C VAL A 112 13.30 24.12 0.78
N MET A 113 12.26 24.90 1.12
CA MET A 113 12.02 25.39 2.48
C MET A 113 11.35 24.33 3.35
N ASP A 114 11.76 24.28 4.61
CA ASP A 114 10.94 23.61 5.63
C ASP A 114 9.75 24.49 6.07
N LEU A 115 8.89 23.97 6.96
CA LEU A 115 7.68 24.69 7.39
C LEU A 115 7.98 25.98 8.14
N ASP A 116 9.03 26.03 8.92
CA ASP A 116 9.42 27.24 9.67
C ASP A 116 9.96 28.31 8.71
N GLU A 117 10.82 27.93 7.78
CA GLU A 117 11.36 28.79 6.73
C GLU A 117 10.24 29.32 5.83
N CYS A 118 9.34 28.44 5.40
CA CYS A 118 8.21 28.80 4.55
C CYS A 118 7.24 29.75 5.29
N SER A 119 6.96 29.51 6.56
CA SER A 119 6.12 30.41 7.35
C SER A 119 6.76 31.79 7.57
N ALA A 120 8.07 31.86 7.73
CA ALA A 120 8.81 33.12 7.80
C ALA A 120 8.73 33.88 6.46
N TYR A 121 8.98 33.19 5.34
CA TYR A 121 8.85 33.74 4.01
C TYR A 121 7.45 34.33 3.73
N PHE A 122 6.40 33.59 4.10
CA PHE A 122 5.02 34.06 3.97
C PHE A 122 4.73 35.32 4.77
N ARG A 123 5.23 35.41 6.03
CA ARG A 123 5.05 36.62 6.84
C ARG A 123 5.85 37.80 6.32
N ASP A 124 7.13 37.58 6.08
CA ASP A 124 8.09 38.65 5.88
C ASP A 124 8.10 39.23 4.48
N GLU A 125 7.84 38.38 3.47
CA GLU A 125 7.89 38.79 2.06
C GLU A 125 6.50 38.89 1.41
N LEU A 126 5.53 38.05 1.81
CA LEU A 126 4.18 38.06 1.24
C LEU A 126 3.16 38.81 2.10
N GLY A 127 3.52 39.15 3.35
CA GLY A 127 2.63 39.83 4.29
C GLY A 127 1.47 38.94 4.81
N ILE A 128 1.61 37.62 4.69
CA ILE A 128 0.62 36.63 5.13
C ILE A 128 0.94 36.24 6.56
N ASN A 129 0.07 36.63 7.50
CA ASN A 129 0.25 36.31 8.93
C ASN A 129 -0.01 34.83 9.20
N THR A 130 1.05 34.02 9.27
CA THR A 130 1.00 32.57 9.50
C THR A 130 2.18 32.11 10.34
N ASP A 131 2.09 30.87 10.84
CA ASP A 131 3.18 30.12 11.49
C ASP A 131 3.22 28.67 10.95
N ALA A 132 4.24 27.91 11.33
CA ALA A 132 4.43 26.54 10.86
C ALA A 132 3.24 25.63 11.20
N ALA A 133 2.61 25.80 12.37
CA ALA A 133 1.46 24.99 12.78
C ALA A 133 0.23 25.30 11.93
N THR A 134 -0.06 26.58 11.70
CA THR A 134 -1.14 27.05 10.83
C THR A 134 -0.90 26.60 9.38
N MET A 135 0.33 26.72 8.88
CA MET A 135 0.67 26.27 7.53
C MET A 135 0.46 24.76 7.37
N ARG A 136 0.92 23.96 8.35
CA ARG A 136 0.70 22.52 8.34
C ARG A 136 -0.80 22.19 8.30
N GLN A 137 -1.59 22.80 9.18
CA GLN A 137 -3.03 22.53 9.21
C GLN A 137 -3.71 22.93 7.90
N THR A 138 -3.38 24.11 7.37
CA THR A 138 -3.93 24.57 6.09
C THR A 138 -3.53 23.66 4.93
N ALA A 139 -2.29 23.18 4.89
CA ALA A 139 -1.83 22.22 3.90
C ALA A 139 -2.63 20.90 3.98
N VAL A 140 -2.88 20.38 5.18
CA VAL A 140 -3.72 19.20 5.40
C VAL A 140 -5.15 19.44 4.93
N ASP A 141 -5.73 20.61 5.23
CA ASP A 141 -7.10 20.95 4.81
C ASP A 141 -7.22 21.06 3.27
N ILE A 142 -6.26 21.71 2.62
CA ILE A 142 -6.16 21.81 1.17
C ILE A 142 -6.05 20.42 0.55
N MET A 143 -5.12 19.62 1.03
CA MET A 143 -4.89 18.27 0.50
C MET A 143 -6.08 17.35 0.78
N THR A 144 -6.71 17.42 1.94
CA THR A 144 -7.93 16.62 2.24
C THR A 144 -9.03 16.90 1.24
N ARG A 145 -9.21 18.16 0.82
CA ARG A 145 -10.17 18.51 -0.23
C ARG A 145 -9.78 17.86 -1.55
N HIS A 146 -8.53 17.98 -2.00
CA HIS A 146 -8.05 17.36 -3.23
C HIS A 146 -8.17 15.82 -3.20
N TYR A 147 -7.82 15.18 -2.10
CA TYR A 147 -8.03 13.75 -1.91
C TYR A 147 -9.50 13.33 -2.01
N SER A 148 -10.41 14.22 -1.62
CA SER A 148 -11.85 13.94 -1.69
C SER A 148 -12.44 14.11 -3.09
N THR A 149 -11.76 14.79 -4.03
CA THR A 149 -12.39 15.23 -5.29
C THR A 149 -11.54 15.05 -6.54
N ASP A 150 -10.24 15.37 -6.49
CA ASP A 150 -9.44 15.63 -7.69
C ASP A 150 -8.31 14.63 -7.93
N ILE A 151 -7.67 14.13 -6.85
CA ILE A 151 -6.48 13.30 -6.98
C ILE A 151 -6.83 11.93 -7.55
N PRO A 152 -6.33 11.59 -8.74
CA PRO A 152 -6.57 10.28 -9.34
C PRO A 152 -5.65 9.21 -8.74
N ALA A 153 -6.05 7.96 -8.88
CA ALA A 153 -5.12 6.87 -8.73
C ALA A 153 -4.14 6.82 -9.92
N LYS A 154 -2.94 6.30 -9.69
CA LYS A 154 -2.03 5.97 -10.78
C LYS A 154 -2.59 4.87 -11.66
N ASP A 155 -2.23 4.89 -12.93
CA ASP A 155 -2.72 3.94 -13.93
C ASP A 155 -2.53 2.48 -13.49
N GLY A 156 -3.60 1.70 -13.62
CA GLY A 156 -3.64 0.29 -13.28
C GLY A 156 -3.59 -0.04 -11.77
N MET A 157 -3.53 0.96 -10.87
CA MET A 157 -3.48 0.69 -9.42
C MET A 157 -4.85 0.31 -8.86
N LEU A 158 -5.93 0.93 -9.32
CA LEU A 158 -7.29 0.56 -8.88
C LEU A 158 -7.65 -0.86 -9.32
N GLU A 159 -7.31 -1.23 -10.54
CA GLU A 159 -7.52 -2.57 -11.08
C GLU A 159 -6.70 -3.61 -10.29
N LEU A 160 -5.44 -3.30 -9.97
CA LEU A 160 -4.61 -4.15 -9.14
C LEU A 160 -5.23 -4.37 -7.76
N ILE A 161 -5.55 -3.28 -7.05
CA ILE A 161 -6.07 -3.34 -5.68
C ILE A 161 -7.39 -4.11 -5.63
N ARG A 162 -8.31 -3.85 -6.56
CA ARG A 162 -9.60 -4.57 -6.62
C ARG A 162 -9.41 -6.04 -6.93
N ARG A 163 -8.56 -6.39 -7.90
CA ARG A 163 -8.24 -7.77 -8.25
C ARG A 163 -7.64 -8.52 -7.07
N GLU A 164 -6.66 -7.94 -6.38
CA GLU A 164 -6.04 -8.57 -5.22
C GLU A 164 -7.02 -8.71 -4.04
N HIS A 165 -7.90 -7.72 -3.85
CA HIS A 165 -8.98 -7.81 -2.87
C HIS A 165 -9.95 -8.95 -3.20
N GLU A 166 -10.40 -9.06 -4.44
CA GLU A 166 -11.26 -10.15 -4.92
C GLU A 166 -10.58 -11.53 -4.81
N ALA A 167 -9.26 -11.57 -5.02
CA ALA A 167 -8.46 -12.78 -4.81
C ALA A 167 -8.28 -13.13 -3.32
N GLY A 168 -8.70 -12.25 -2.38
CA GLY A 168 -8.59 -12.46 -0.95
C GLY A 168 -7.21 -12.17 -0.37
N SER A 169 -6.37 -11.44 -1.11
CA SER A 169 -5.08 -10.93 -0.62
C SER A 169 -5.26 -10.02 0.59
N CYS A 170 -4.33 -10.05 1.53
CA CYS A 170 -4.31 -9.12 2.66
C CYS A 170 -3.49 -7.89 2.32
N MET A 171 -4.12 -6.72 2.43
CA MET A 171 -3.51 -5.46 2.04
C MET A 171 -3.57 -4.45 3.17
N CYS A 172 -2.49 -3.70 3.37
CA CYS A 172 -2.50 -2.54 4.24
C CYS A 172 -1.78 -1.36 3.58
N ILE A 173 -2.06 -0.16 4.09
CA ILE A 173 -1.37 1.07 3.69
C ILE A 173 -0.35 1.42 4.77
N PHE A 174 0.82 1.91 4.35
CA PHE A 174 1.79 2.59 5.21
C PHE A 174 2.22 3.90 4.58
N THR A 175 1.77 5.02 5.13
CA THR A 175 1.94 6.35 4.55
C THR A 175 2.46 7.38 5.54
N SER A 176 3.06 8.44 5.01
CA SER A 176 3.43 9.65 5.77
C SER A 176 2.29 10.66 5.88
N SER A 177 1.20 10.47 5.15
CA SER A 177 0.04 11.36 5.15
C SER A 177 -0.82 11.20 6.40
N ASP A 178 -1.50 12.29 6.78
CA ASP A 178 -2.44 12.29 7.90
C ASP A 178 -3.63 11.35 7.63
N ARG A 179 -4.13 10.68 8.66
CA ARG A 179 -5.21 9.70 8.54
C ARG A 179 -6.45 10.25 7.82
N GLY A 180 -6.82 11.50 8.06
CA GLY A 180 -7.94 12.15 7.40
C GLY A 180 -7.78 12.25 5.89
N CYS A 181 -6.57 12.52 5.40
CA CYS A 181 -6.24 12.52 3.98
C CYS A 181 -6.40 11.12 3.36
N VAL A 182 -5.91 10.10 4.07
CA VAL A 182 -6.02 8.70 3.61
C VAL A 182 -7.49 8.29 3.49
N ASP A 183 -8.26 8.51 4.54
CA ASP A 183 -9.69 8.15 4.55
C ASP A 183 -10.47 8.89 3.44
N ALA A 184 -10.16 10.18 3.20
CA ALA A 184 -10.74 10.96 2.11
C ALA A 184 -10.44 10.37 0.74
N ALA A 185 -9.18 10.03 0.47
CA ALA A 185 -8.75 9.46 -0.81
C ALA A 185 -9.37 8.09 -1.07
N LEU A 186 -9.31 7.20 -0.09
CA LEU A 186 -9.83 5.84 -0.24
C LEU A 186 -11.36 5.82 -0.45
N ASN A 187 -12.07 6.69 0.25
CA ASN A 187 -13.53 6.84 0.06
C ASN A 187 -13.86 7.42 -1.31
N HIS A 188 -13.13 8.44 -1.76
CA HIS A 188 -13.30 9.04 -3.09
C HIS A 188 -13.11 8.01 -4.22
N LEU A 189 -12.08 7.18 -4.10
CA LEU A 189 -11.76 6.15 -5.10
C LEU A 189 -12.59 4.86 -4.95
N GLY A 190 -13.36 4.72 -3.87
CA GLY A 190 -14.18 3.53 -3.61
C GLY A 190 -13.35 2.26 -3.41
N ILE A 191 -12.24 2.37 -2.67
CA ILE A 191 -11.33 1.25 -2.35
C ILE A 191 -11.04 1.10 -0.85
N ALA A 192 -11.75 1.84 0.01
CA ALA A 192 -11.53 1.77 1.45
C ALA A 192 -11.68 0.35 2.00
N ASP A 193 -12.67 -0.40 1.54
CA ASP A 193 -12.94 -1.78 1.97
C ASP A 193 -11.92 -2.80 1.44
N CYS A 194 -11.04 -2.39 0.53
CA CYS A 194 -9.98 -3.27 0.00
C CYS A 194 -8.82 -3.45 0.99
N PHE A 195 -8.67 -2.57 1.97
CA PHE A 195 -7.55 -2.60 2.90
C PHE A 195 -7.96 -3.12 4.27
N ASN A 196 -7.19 -4.08 4.79
CA ASN A 196 -7.43 -4.67 6.11
C ASN A 196 -6.98 -3.73 7.24
N ASN A 197 -6.00 -2.85 6.97
CA ASN A 197 -5.53 -1.85 7.93
C ASN A 197 -4.84 -0.67 7.22
N ILE A 198 -4.75 0.45 7.93
CA ILE A 198 -4.03 1.66 7.50
C ILE A 198 -3.10 2.05 8.64
N PHE A 199 -1.82 2.19 8.33
CA PHE A 199 -0.79 2.69 9.22
C PHE A 199 -0.24 4.00 8.68
N THR A 200 -0.24 5.02 9.51
CA THR A 200 0.48 6.26 9.27
C THR A 200 1.81 6.25 10.03
N VAL A 201 2.72 7.15 9.70
CA VAL A 201 3.95 7.32 10.47
C VAL A 201 3.72 7.77 11.92
N TYR A 202 2.50 8.16 12.27
CA TYR A 202 2.10 8.50 13.65
C TYR A 202 1.64 7.28 14.46
N ASP A 203 1.28 6.18 13.80
CA ASP A 203 0.83 4.93 14.45
C ASP A 203 2.00 3.99 14.77
N ILE A 204 3.18 4.30 14.23
CA ILE A 204 4.39 3.48 14.30
C ILE A 204 5.51 4.31 14.94
N PRO A 205 6.31 3.77 15.89
CA PRO A 205 7.37 4.51 16.56
C PRO A 205 8.60 4.80 15.67
N TYR A 206 8.56 4.36 14.42
CA TYR A 206 9.62 4.50 13.42
C TYR A 206 9.09 5.17 12.16
N ASN A 207 9.90 5.98 11.51
CA ASN A 207 9.58 6.53 10.19
C ASN A 207 9.93 5.53 9.07
N LYS A 208 9.54 5.84 7.84
CA LYS A 208 9.77 4.99 6.66
C LYS A 208 11.26 4.76 6.32
N LYS A 209 12.18 5.54 6.88
CA LYS A 209 13.64 5.34 6.70
C LYS A 209 14.22 4.25 7.60
N ASN A 210 13.40 3.69 8.50
CA ASN A 210 13.83 2.64 9.41
C ASN A 210 13.19 1.29 9.02
N PRO A 211 13.96 0.24 8.72
CA PRO A 211 13.43 -1.09 8.38
C PRO A 211 12.47 -1.68 9.42
N GLU A 212 12.63 -1.29 10.70
CA GLU A 212 11.79 -1.79 11.78
C GLU A 212 10.34 -1.31 11.66
N SER A 213 10.07 -0.23 10.91
CA SER A 213 8.69 0.20 10.65
C SER A 213 7.92 -0.83 9.84
N TYR A 214 8.50 -1.31 8.74
CA TYR A 214 7.90 -2.34 7.88
C TYR A 214 7.78 -3.69 8.60
N LYS A 215 8.81 -4.09 9.38
CA LYS A 215 8.76 -5.32 10.17
C LYS A 215 7.66 -5.29 11.23
N LEU A 216 7.49 -4.16 11.92
CA LEU A 216 6.43 -4.01 12.92
C LEU A 216 5.03 -4.06 12.27
N ILE A 217 4.87 -3.50 11.08
CA ILE A 217 3.63 -3.62 10.30
C ILE A 217 3.39 -5.08 9.93
N ALA A 218 4.40 -5.78 9.42
CA ALA A 218 4.28 -7.20 9.09
C ALA A 218 3.90 -8.03 10.31
N GLU A 219 4.49 -7.76 11.49
CA GLU A 219 4.11 -8.41 12.75
C GLU A 219 2.64 -8.17 13.10
N LYS A 220 2.18 -6.90 13.05
CA LYS A 220 0.78 -6.52 13.33
C LYS A 220 -0.23 -7.15 12.35
N MET A 221 0.17 -7.32 11.10
CA MET A 221 -0.64 -7.90 10.03
C MET A 221 -0.49 -9.43 9.94
N HIS A 222 0.40 -10.04 10.72
CA HIS A 222 0.79 -11.45 10.63
C HIS A 222 1.33 -11.84 9.25
N PHE A 223 2.03 -10.92 8.60
CA PHE A 223 2.70 -11.11 7.33
C PHE A 223 4.10 -11.72 7.52
N LYS A 224 4.57 -12.45 6.51
CA LYS A 224 5.95 -12.90 6.42
C LYS A 224 6.70 -11.96 5.47
N PRO A 225 7.75 -11.28 5.91
CA PRO A 225 8.47 -10.32 5.06
C PRO A 225 8.86 -10.88 3.70
N GLU A 226 9.41 -12.10 3.66
CA GLU A 226 9.87 -12.77 2.45
C GLU A 226 8.76 -13.09 1.43
N ASP A 227 7.49 -13.12 1.87
CA ASP A 227 6.32 -13.39 1.03
C ASP A 227 5.50 -12.12 0.74
N THR A 228 5.81 -11.01 1.43
CA THR A 228 5.05 -9.75 1.37
C THR A 228 5.65 -8.78 0.35
N TRP A 229 4.79 -8.19 -0.46
CA TRP A 229 5.14 -7.16 -1.42
C TRP A 229 4.96 -5.76 -0.82
N VAL A 230 5.98 -4.93 -0.96
CA VAL A 230 5.93 -3.50 -0.65
C VAL A 230 5.91 -2.72 -1.96
N TYR A 231 4.86 -1.92 -2.16
CA TYR A 231 4.72 -0.98 -3.27
C TYR A 231 5.12 0.40 -2.78
N GLU A 232 6.11 0.99 -3.43
CA GLU A 232 6.74 2.24 -2.98
C GLU A 232 7.37 2.96 -4.17
N ASP A 233 7.43 4.31 -4.14
CA ASP A 233 8.03 5.14 -5.17
C ASP A 233 9.32 5.84 -4.72
N VAL A 234 9.57 5.98 -3.40
CA VAL A 234 10.72 6.71 -2.89
C VAL A 234 11.87 5.78 -2.45
N LEU A 235 13.12 6.18 -2.81
CA LEU A 235 14.31 5.38 -2.58
C LEU A 235 14.45 4.93 -1.12
N HIS A 236 14.31 5.83 -0.14
CA HIS A 236 14.53 5.49 1.26
C HIS A 236 13.48 4.51 1.84
N GLY A 237 12.23 4.55 1.32
CA GLY A 237 11.20 3.57 1.66
C GLY A 237 11.54 2.19 1.10
N ILE A 238 11.97 2.15 -0.16
CA ILE A 238 12.42 0.94 -0.86
C ILE A 238 13.62 0.31 -0.16
N GLU A 239 14.66 1.10 0.17
CA GLU A 239 15.84 0.63 0.90
C GLU A 239 15.47 0.01 2.25
N SER A 240 14.58 0.68 2.99
CA SER A 240 14.13 0.21 4.29
C SER A 240 13.33 -1.09 4.20
N ALA A 241 12.39 -1.18 3.27
CA ALA A 241 11.61 -2.39 3.05
C ALA A 241 12.52 -3.54 2.57
N ARG A 242 13.48 -3.27 1.68
CA ARG A 242 14.46 -4.26 1.22
C ARG A 242 15.32 -4.79 2.36
N GLN A 243 15.83 -3.90 3.22
CA GLN A 243 16.56 -4.28 4.44
C GLN A 243 15.68 -5.06 5.43
N GLY A 244 14.38 -4.81 5.43
CA GLY A 244 13.38 -5.57 6.20
C GLY A 244 13.14 -6.98 5.68
N GLY A 245 13.63 -7.33 4.49
CA GLY A 245 13.47 -8.65 3.86
C GLY A 245 12.23 -8.79 2.97
N PHE A 246 11.59 -7.68 2.58
CA PHE A 246 10.40 -7.65 1.75
C PHE A 246 10.71 -7.75 0.26
N LYS A 247 9.72 -8.20 -0.52
CA LYS A 247 9.69 -8.07 -1.98
C LYS A 247 9.27 -6.64 -2.35
N ILE A 248 9.93 -6.06 -3.33
CA ILE A 248 9.73 -4.66 -3.72
C ILE A 248 9.11 -4.57 -5.11
N CYS A 249 8.00 -3.89 -5.21
CA CYS A 249 7.49 -3.36 -6.46
C CYS A 249 7.68 -1.84 -6.47
N ALA A 250 8.62 -1.37 -7.26
CA ALA A 250 8.87 0.05 -7.43
C ALA A 250 7.83 0.66 -8.38
N VAL A 251 7.18 1.73 -7.93
CA VAL A 251 6.23 2.50 -8.74
C VAL A 251 6.89 3.79 -9.16
N TYR A 252 6.87 4.10 -10.48
CA TYR A 252 7.46 5.35 -10.96
C TYR A 252 6.68 6.57 -10.49
N ASP A 253 7.43 7.54 -9.97
CA ASP A 253 6.97 8.91 -9.77
C ASP A 253 8.01 9.92 -10.29
N GLU A 254 7.55 11.06 -10.82
CA GLU A 254 8.45 12.10 -11.37
C GLU A 254 9.35 12.70 -10.28
N ASP A 255 8.88 12.78 -9.02
CA ASP A 255 9.67 13.30 -7.90
C ASP A 255 10.82 12.36 -7.52
N SER A 256 10.70 11.07 -7.83
CA SER A 256 11.74 10.06 -7.60
C SER A 256 12.67 9.85 -8.79
N LYS A 257 12.46 10.54 -9.91
CA LYS A 257 13.18 10.38 -11.17
C LYS A 257 14.70 10.42 -11.02
N LYS A 258 15.22 11.32 -10.20
CA LYS A 258 16.69 11.45 -9.97
C LYS A 258 17.33 10.19 -9.37
N HIS A 259 16.55 9.37 -8.65
CA HIS A 259 16.96 8.13 -8.00
C HIS A 259 16.43 6.87 -8.70
N TRP A 260 15.75 7.04 -9.85
CA TRP A 260 15.05 5.93 -10.50
C TRP A 260 15.95 4.74 -10.84
N ASN A 261 17.18 4.98 -11.28
CA ASN A 261 18.13 3.89 -11.56
C ASN A 261 18.52 3.10 -10.29
N GLU A 262 18.66 3.77 -9.15
CA GLU A 262 18.95 3.15 -7.86
C GLU A 262 17.73 2.35 -7.37
N ILE A 263 16.55 2.92 -7.52
CA ILE A 263 15.26 2.30 -7.21
C ILE A 263 15.08 1.01 -8.02
N CYS A 264 15.28 1.06 -9.34
CA CYS A 264 15.16 -0.10 -10.21
C CYS A 264 16.15 -1.22 -9.85
N ALA A 265 17.35 -0.88 -9.37
CA ALA A 265 18.34 -1.87 -8.96
C ALA A 265 17.96 -2.62 -7.66
N LEU A 266 17.08 -2.05 -6.84
CA LEU A 266 16.59 -2.63 -5.59
C LEU A 266 15.25 -3.37 -5.74
N ALA A 267 14.49 -3.11 -6.81
CA ALA A 267 13.16 -3.64 -7.03
C ALA A 267 13.21 -5.08 -7.59
N ASP A 268 12.22 -5.88 -7.19
CA ASP A 268 11.93 -7.19 -7.78
C ASP A 268 10.95 -7.06 -8.95
N GLU A 269 10.04 -6.07 -8.89
CA GLU A 269 9.10 -5.68 -9.97
C GLU A 269 9.12 -4.14 -10.13
N ILE A 270 8.83 -3.67 -11.34
CA ILE A 270 8.79 -2.26 -11.68
C ILE A 270 7.45 -1.96 -12.36
N ARG A 271 6.79 -0.88 -11.91
CA ARG A 271 5.63 -0.28 -12.57
C ARG A 271 6.01 1.12 -13.04
N ASP A 272 6.26 1.22 -14.33
CA ASP A 272 6.64 2.47 -14.98
C ASP A 272 5.72 2.69 -16.19
N ILE A 273 4.68 3.49 -15.99
CA ILE A 273 3.65 3.79 -16.99
C ILE A 273 4.18 4.50 -18.25
N ARG A 274 5.41 5.03 -18.21
CA ARG A 274 6.02 5.67 -19.40
C ARG A 274 6.44 4.65 -20.45
N ASN A 275 6.48 3.37 -20.11
CA ASN A 275 6.94 2.28 -20.98
C ASN A 275 5.78 1.38 -21.49
N ASP A 276 4.54 1.70 -21.12
CA ASP A 276 3.31 1.08 -21.62
C ASP A 276 2.69 1.94 -22.72
#